data_7fdb5f7ad7ce82d5f5300525d82426ce
#
_entry.id   7fdb5f7ad7ce82d5f5300525d82426ce
#
_cell.length_a   1.000
_cell.length_b   1.000
_cell.length_c   1.000
_cell.angle_alpha   90.00
_cell.angle_beta   90.00
_cell.angle_gamma   90.00
#
_symmetry.space_group_name_H-M   'P 1'
#
loop_
_entity.id
_entity.type
_entity.pdbx_description
1 polymer ?
#
loop_
_entity_poly.entity_id
_entity_poly.type
_entity_poly.pdbx_seq_one_letter_code
_entity_poly.pdbx_strand_id
1 'polypeptide(L)'
;LWEKNSLEEVVKKYKLVICDEAFLSITPNGDKESLIPLTKKYDNLLVLRSLTKIFNIPGLRLGYVIGSSKKLKQWEINRDPWPLNSFAIKAGIDLLSNKKFYEQWTKQIHSWINIEKKRVFEKLLKIENLKIHNSSTNFFLIESETSLSPNIKYLENKGILLRECTSFRFLDEKWARISLQNRKNNTLLCEEIQNSFKK
;
A
#
# COMPACT_ATOMS: atom_id res chain seq x y z
N LEU A 1 -0.74 -6.86 8.49
CA LEU A 1 -1.77 -5.97 9.04
C LEU A 1 -1.71 -6.01 10.55
N TRP A 2 -1.67 -4.85 11.19
CA TRP A 2 -1.74 -4.74 12.65
C TRP A 2 -3.19 -4.74 13.10
N GLU A 3 -3.47 -5.37 14.23
CA GLU A 3 -4.79 -5.35 14.84
C GLU A 3 -5.03 -4.03 15.58
N LYS A 4 -6.22 -3.48 15.44
CA LYS A 4 -6.63 -2.21 16.05
C LYS A 4 -6.40 -2.21 17.57
N ASN A 5 -6.75 -3.29 18.26
CA ASN A 5 -6.62 -3.39 19.71
C ASN A 5 -5.15 -3.29 20.18
N SER A 6 -4.21 -3.92 19.44
CA SER A 6 -2.79 -3.83 19.73
C SER A 6 -2.26 -2.41 19.55
N LEU A 7 -2.75 -1.70 18.52
CA LEU A 7 -2.37 -0.31 18.25
C LEU A 7 -3.01 0.67 19.25
N GLU A 8 -4.20 0.38 19.77
CA GLU A 8 -4.83 1.21 20.82
C GLU A 8 -3.96 1.27 22.08
N GLU A 9 -3.30 0.17 22.45
CA GLU A 9 -2.35 0.17 23.59
C GLU A 9 -1.14 1.09 23.34
N VAL A 10 -0.70 1.21 22.07
CA VAL A 10 0.34 2.17 21.69
C VAL A 10 -0.18 3.60 21.84
N VAL A 11 -1.40 3.89 21.40
CA VAL A 11 -2.01 5.22 21.51
C VAL A 11 -2.11 5.69 22.95
N LYS A 12 -2.41 4.78 23.89
CA LYS A 12 -2.47 5.10 25.33
C LYS A 12 -1.13 5.50 25.95
N LYS A 13 -0.01 5.01 25.38
CA LYS A 13 1.33 5.17 25.98
C LYS A 13 2.09 6.40 25.50
N TYR A 14 1.80 6.92 24.32
CA TYR A 14 2.60 7.96 23.69
C TYR A 14 1.88 9.32 23.64
N LYS A 15 2.64 10.40 23.74
CA LYS A 15 2.10 11.78 23.67
C LYS A 15 1.53 12.15 22.31
N LEU A 16 2.03 11.53 21.25
CA LEU A 16 1.55 11.68 19.87
C LEU A 16 1.76 10.36 19.16
N VAL A 17 0.72 9.90 18.48
CA VAL A 17 0.75 8.73 17.59
C VAL A 17 0.26 9.14 16.23
N ILE A 18 1.06 8.87 15.20
CA ILE A 18 0.70 9.05 13.79
C ILE A 18 0.60 7.67 13.20
N CYS A 19 -0.60 7.26 12.81
CA CYS A 19 -0.84 5.99 12.14
C CYS A 19 -0.95 6.20 10.63
N ASP A 20 -0.03 5.59 9.87
CA ASP A 20 -0.08 5.61 8.41
C ASP A 20 -0.97 4.47 7.90
N GLU A 21 -2.18 4.82 7.51
CA GLU A 21 -3.16 3.92 6.89
C GLU A 21 -3.25 4.10 5.36
N ALA A 22 -2.19 4.60 4.70
CA ALA A 22 -2.21 4.89 3.27
C ALA A 22 -2.53 3.67 2.37
N PHE A 23 -2.23 2.46 2.84
CA PHE A 23 -2.55 1.20 2.17
C PHE A 23 -3.79 0.49 2.73
N LEU A 24 -4.36 0.97 3.82
CA LEU A 24 -5.43 0.25 4.51
C LEU A 24 -6.70 0.14 3.66
N SER A 25 -7.06 1.19 2.93
CA SER A 25 -8.26 1.22 2.08
C SER A 25 -8.23 0.21 0.92
N ILE A 26 -7.04 -0.18 0.43
CA ILE A 26 -6.92 -1.22 -0.60
C ILE A 26 -6.72 -2.62 -0.02
N THR A 27 -6.57 -2.74 1.29
CA THR A 27 -6.42 -4.03 1.97
C THR A 27 -7.79 -4.65 2.20
N PRO A 28 -8.10 -5.81 1.63
CA PRO A 28 -9.37 -6.49 1.90
C PRO A 28 -9.62 -6.65 3.40
N ASN A 29 -10.78 -6.20 3.87
CA ASN A 29 -11.15 -6.10 5.29
C ASN A 29 -10.29 -5.16 6.16
N GLY A 30 -9.34 -4.42 5.58
CA GLY A 30 -8.44 -3.54 6.33
C GLY A 30 -9.15 -2.46 7.13
N ASP A 31 -10.25 -1.90 6.62
CA ASP A 31 -11.00 -0.84 7.29
C ASP A 31 -11.57 -1.25 8.66
N LYS A 32 -11.70 -2.55 8.95
CA LYS A 32 -12.06 -3.05 10.29
C LYS A 32 -10.98 -2.75 11.33
N GLU A 33 -9.73 -2.70 10.89
CA GLU A 33 -8.56 -2.42 11.73
C GLU A 33 -8.17 -0.93 11.75
N SER A 34 -8.98 -0.07 11.14
CA SER A 34 -8.72 1.37 11.12
C SER A 34 -8.80 1.99 12.50
N LEU A 35 -7.84 2.86 12.80
CA LEU A 35 -7.83 3.66 14.03
C LEU A 35 -8.69 4.93 13.92
N ILE A 36 -9.30 5.22 12.77
CA ILE A 36 -10.16 6.41 12.60
C ILE A 36 -11.22 6.53 13.71
N PRO A 37 -11.96 5.47 14.10
CA PRO A 37 -12.94 5.59 15.18
C PRO A 37 -12.33 6.02 16.53
N LEU A 38 -11.06 5.68 16.77
CA LEU A 38 -10.36 6.02 18.00
C LEU A 38 -9.93 7.51 18.07
N THR A 39 -9.89 8.22 16.94
CA THR A 39 -9.58 9.66 16.94
C THR A 39 -10.62 10.51 17.70
N LYS A 40 -11.82 9.96 17.91
CA LYS A 40 -12.86 10.59 18.75
C LYS A 40 -12.57 10.45 20.25
N LYS A 41 -11.79 9.43 20.63
CA LYS A 41 -11.45 9.10 22.02
C LYS A 41 -10.08 9.64 22.44
N TYR A 42 -9.13 9.71 21.49
CA TYR A 42 -7.74 10.03 21.75
C TYR A 42 -7.30 11.25 20.95
N ASP A 43 -7.10 12.38 21.63
CA ASP A 43 -6.62 13.64 21.03
C ASP A 43 -5.19 13.57 20.50
N ASN A 44 -4.41 12.61 20.97
CA ASN A 44 -3.02 12.38 20.57
C ASN A 44 -2.88 11.49 19.33
N LEU A 45 -3.98 11.00 18.77
CA LEU A 45 -3.98 10.13 17.58
C LEU A 45 -4.27 10.93 16.31
N LEU A 46 -3.41 10.75 15.31
CA LEU A 46 -3.60 11.22 13.94
C LEU A 46 -3.51 10.03 12.98
N VAL A 47 -4.46 9.94 12.06
CA VAL A 47 -4.52 8.87 11.06
C VAL A 47 -4.34 9.46 9.67
N LEU A 48 -3.32 8.98 8.94
CA LEU A 48 -3.05 9.37 7.57
C LEU A 48 -3.76 8.43 6.61
N ARG A 49 -4.43 8.98 5.61
CA ARG A 49 -5.10 8.25 4.52
C ARG A 49 -4.63 8.76 3.17
N SER A 50 -4.64 7.90 2.18
CA SER A 50 -4.25 8.23 0.81
C SER A 50 -5.32 7.80 -0.18
N LEU A 51 -5.70 8.70 -1.08
CA LEU A 51 -6.55 8.39 -2.23
C LEU A 51 -5.74 7.86 -3.42
N THR A 52 -4.44 8.09 -3.40
CA THR A 52 -3.50 7.67 -4.44
C THR A 52 -3.59 6.19 -4.77
N LYS A 53 -3.71 5.35 -3.73
CA LYS A 53 -3.67 3.88 -3.88
C LYS A 53 -5.01 3.31 -4.31
N ILE A 54 -6.08 3.67 -3.61
CA ILE A 54 -7.42 3.11 -3.87
C ILE A 54 -7.96 3.54 -5.23
N PHE A 55 -7.64 4.74 -5.71
CA PHE A 55 -8.10 5.26 -7.00
C PHE A 55 -7.05 5.25 -8.10
N ASN A 56 -5.83 4.76 -7.81
CA ASN A 56 -4.71 4.73 -8.77
C ASN A 56 -4.44 6.11 -9.42
N ILE A 57 -4.37 7.15 -8.58
CA ILE A 57 -4.14 8.55 -9.00
C ILE A 57 -2.80 9.10 -8.44
N PRO A 58 -1.65 8.45 -8.73
CA PRO A 58 -0.38 8.83 -8.12
C PRO A 58 0.07 10.25 -8.48
N GLY A 59 -0.29 10.75 -9.65
CA GLY A 59 0.08 12.10 -10.11
C GLY A 59 -0.61 13.23 -9.35
N LEU A 60 -1.79 13.02 -8.77
CA LEU A 60 -2.53 14.05 -8.02
C LEU A 60 -1.98 14.32 -6.63
N ARG A 61 -1.12 13.46 -6.09
CA ARG A 61 -0.50 13.62 -4.74
C ARG A 61 -1.52 13.90 -3.64
N LEU A 62 -2.63 13.17 -3.60
CA LEU A 62 -3.77 13.43 -2.73
C LEU A 62 -3.85 12.45 -1.56
N GLY A 63 -3.85 12.99 -0.36
CA GLY A 63 -4.09 12.30 0.89
C GLY A 63 -4.75 13.23 1.88
N TYR A 64 -5.12 12.70 3.03
CA TYR A 64 -5.73 13.48 4.10
C TYR A 64 -5.37 12.91 5.48
N VAL A 65 -5.51 13.74 6.49
CA VAL A 65 -5.30 13.38 7.90
C VAL A 65 -6.60 13.52 8.67
N ILE A 66 -6.82 12.60 9.59
CA ILE A 66 -7.96 12.59 10.51
C ILE A 66 -7.42 12.61 11.93
N GLY A 67 -8.00 13.47 12.78
CA GLY A 67 -7.61 13.60 14.18
C GLY A 67 -8.43 14.66 14.90
N SER A 68 -8.08 15.01 16.14
CA SER A 68 -8.80 16.05 16.87
C SER A 68 -8.65 17.42 16.19
N SER A 69 -9.73 18.21 16.16
CA SER A 69 -9.73 19.53 15.52
C SER A 69 -8.69 20.48 16.14
N LYS A 70 -8.42 20.35 17.44
CA LYS A 70 -7.37 21.12 18.15
C LYS A 70 -5.99 20.84 17.56
N LYS A 71 -5.63 19.58 17.35
CA LYS A 71 -4.33 19.18 16.77
C LYS A 71 -4.22 19.60 15.32
N LEU A 72 -5.28 19.39 14.53
CA LEU A 72 -5.28 19.75 13.12
C LEU A 72 -5.14 21.26 12.90
N LYS A 73 -5.82 22.09 13.70
CA LYS A 73 -5.65 23.55 13.66
C LYS A 73 -4.22 23.98 13.98
N GLN A 74 -3.56 23.33 14.94
CA GLN A 74 -2.15 23.64 15.26
C GLN A 74 -1.21 23.30 14.09
N TRP A 75 -1.49 22.23 13.34
CA TRP A 75 -0.69 21.84 12.18
C TRP A 75 -0.96 22.72 10.96
N GLU A 76 -2.19 23.18 10.80
CA GLU A 76 -2.60 24.04 9.68
C GLU A 76 -1.84 25.38 9.66
N ILE A 77 -1.45 25.91 10.81
CA ILE A 77 -0.65 27.13 10.92
C ILE A 77 0.71 27.01 10.23
N ASN A 78 1.30 25.79 10.23
CA ASN A 78 2.61 25.51 9.64
C ASN A 78 2.50 24.87 8.24
N ARG A 79 1.31 24.84 7.66
CA ARG A 79 1.06 24.25 6.37
C ARG A 79 1.42 25.22 5.25
N ASP A 80 1.94 24.71 4.14
CA ASP A 80 2.16 25.51 2.94
C ASP A 80 0.86 26.18 2.50
N PRO A 81 0.91 27.44 2.02
CA PRO A 81 -0.30 28.18 1.58
C PRO A 81 -1.06 27.46 0.46
N TRP A 82 -0.35 26.76 -0.43
CA TRP A 82 -0.93 26.03 -1.57
C TRP A 82 -0.50 24.53 -1.56
N PRO A 83 -0.95 23.76 -0.56
CA PRO A 83 -0.47 22.38 -0.37
C PRO A 83 -1.04 21.41 -1.41
N LEU A 84 -2.11 21.77 -2.12
CA LEU A 84 -2.77 20.96 -3.12
C LEU A 84 -3.06 21.77 -4.37
N ASN A 85 -2.93 21.14 -5.54
CA ASN A 85 -3.38 21.71 -6.78
C ASN A 85 -4.92 21.59 -6.92
N SER A 86 -5.52 22.47 -7.75
CA SER A 86 -6.98 22.54 -7.93
C SER A 86 -7.59 21.23 -8.45
N PHE A 87 -6.89 20.48 -9.30
CA PHE A 87 -7.36 19.17 -9.79
C PHE A 87 -7.44 18.14 -8.68
N ALA A 88 -6.44 18.12 -7.78
CA ALA A 88 -6.45 17.23 -6.63
C ALA A 88 -7.62 17.55 -5.68
N ILE A 89 -7.90 18.84 -5.42
CA ILE A 89 -9.02 19.27 -4.59
C ILE A 89 -10.34 18.82 -5.22
N LYS A 90 -10.56 19.12 -6.50
CA LYS A 90 -11.78 18.73 -7.20
C LYS A 90 -11.98 17.22 -7.23
N ALA A 91 -10.93 16.47 -7.57
CA ALA A 91 -10.96 15.00 -7.54
C ALA A 91 -11.29 14.46 -6.16
N GLY A 92 -10.68 15.01 -5.10
CA GLY A 92 -10.96 14.61 -3.72
C GLY A 92 -12.43 14.80 -3.33
N ILE A 93 -12.99 15.95 -3.67
CA ILE A 93 -14.41 16.27 -3.43
C ILE A 93 -15.30 15.25 -4.16
N ASP A 94 -15.09 15.06 -5.46
CA ASP A 94 -15.94 14.19 -6.28
C ASP A 94 -15.87 12.71 -5.84
N LEU A 95 -14.68 12.24 -5.53
CA LEU A 95 -14.46 10.84 -5.12
C LEU A 95 -15.01 10.53 -3.72
N LEU A 96 -14.94 11.48 -2.79
CA LEU A 96 -15.34 11.25 -1.40
C LEU A 96 -16.80 11.63 -1.13
N SER A 97 -17.40 12.56 -1.89
CA SER A 97 -18.81 12.96 -1.69
C SER A 97 -19.79 11.89 -2.16
N ASN A 98 -19.41 11.03 -3.11
CA ASN A 98 -20.25 9.93 -3.58
C ASN A 98 -19.97 8.63 -2.80
N LYS A 99 -20.57 8.52 -1.61
CA LYS A 99 -20.39 7.34 -0.73
C LYS A 99 -20.70 6.02 -1.42
N LYS A 100 -21.80 5.96 -2.21
CA LYS A 100 -22.21 4.73 -2.92
C LYS A 100 -21.15 4.30 -3.93
N PHE A 101 -20.62 5.25 -4.69
CA PHE A 101 -19.53 5.00 -5.63
C PHE A 101 -18.28 4.49 -4.90
N TYR A 102 -17.86 5.17 -3.82
CA TYR A 102 -16.69 4.77 -3.03
C TYR A 102 -16.81 3.34 -2.51
N GLU A 103 -17.95 2.97 -1.94
CA GLU A 103 -18.20 1.63 -1.42
C GLU A 103 -18.19 0.56 -2.52
N GLN A 104 -18.81 0.83 -3.67
CA GLN A 104 -18.82 -0.08 -4.81
C GLN A 104 -17.42 -0.27 -5.39
N TRP A 105 -16.69 0.82 -5.59
CA TRP A 105 -15.32 0.81 -6.06
C TRP A 105 -14.40 0.01 -5.13
N THR A 106 -14.47 0.27 -3.84
CA THR A 106 -13.68 -0.45 -2.82
C THR A 106 -13.95 -1.94 -2.86
N LYS A 107 -15.22 -2.38 -2.96
CA LYS A 107 -15.58 -3.79 -3.09
C LYS A 107 -14.99 -4.43 -4.34
N GLN A 108 -15.03 -3.74 -5.48
CA GLN A 108 -14.44 -4.22 -6.73
C GLN A 108 -12.92 -4.39 -6.62
N ILE A 109 -12.24 -3.41 -6.05
CA ILE A 109 -10.78 -3.47 -5.82
C ILE A 109 -10.41 -4.61 -4.86
N HIS A 110 -11.14 -4.77 -3.76
CA HIS A 110 -10.89 -5.87 -2.81
C HIS A 110 -11.10 -7.25 -3.45
N SER A 111 -12.18 -7.41 -4.22
CA SER A 111 -12.43 -8.65 -4.97
C SER A 111 -11.31 -8.95 -5.97
N TRP A 112 -10.91 -7.95 -6.75
CA TRP A 112 -9.83 -8.07 -7.71
C TRP A 112 -8.49 -8.43 -7.03
N ILE A 113 -8.14 -7.75 -5.93
CA ILE A 113 -6.92 -8.05 -5.17
C ILE A 113 -6.92 -9.49 -4.68
N ASN A 114 -8.03 -9.97 -4.11
CA ASN A 114 -8.11 -11.33 -3.59
C ASN A 114 -7.90 -12.37 -4.70
N ILE A 115 -8.53 -12.17 -5.86
CA ILE A 115 -8.42 -13.09 -7.00
C ILE A 115 -7.00 -13.09 -7.58
N GLU A 116 -6.48 -11.91 -7.93
CA GLU A 116 -5.17 -11.80 -8.58
C GLU A 116 -4.03 -12.14 -7.63
N LYS A 117 -4.14 -11.76 -6.35
CA LYS A 117 -3.14 -12.10 -5.36
C LYS A 117 -2.98 -13.61 -5.21
N LYS A 118 -4.09 -14.34 -5.07
CA LYS A 118 -4.07 -15.80 -4.99
C LYS A 118 -3.41 -16.41 -6.24
N ARG A 119 -3.84 -15.97 -7.42
CA ARG A 119 -3.33 -16.47 -8.70
C ARG A 119 -1.82 -16.24 -8.89
N VAL A 120 -1.35 -15.03 -8.58
CA VAL A 120 0.08 -14.68 -8.69
C VAL A 120 0.89 -15.44 -7.65
N PHE A 121 0.42 -15.50 -6.41
CA PHE A 121 1.07 -16.24 -5.34
C PHE A 121 1.27 -17.72 -5.69
N GLU A 122 0.21 -18.40 -6.16
CA GLU A 122 0.27 -19.81 -6.56
C GLU A 122 1.21 -20.08 -7.74
N LYS A 123 1.36 -19.12 -8.67
CA LYS A 123 2.32 -19.24 -9.77
C LYS A 123 3.76 -19.08 -9.28
N LEU A 124 4.02 -18.10 -8.45
CA LEU A 124 5.36 -17.80 -7.95
C LEU A 124 5.87 -18.85 -6.95
N LEU A 125 5.00 -19.49 -6.18
CA LEU A 125 5.36 -20.59 -5.28
C LEU A 125 6.00 -21.80 -5.99
N LYS A 126 5.82 -21.91 -7.31
CA LYS A 126 6.40 -23.01 -8.11
C LYS A 126 7.84 -22.75 -8.54
N ILE A 127 8.38 -21.57 -8.24
CA ILE A 127 9.74 -21.19 -8.61
C ILE A 127 10.67 -21.65 -7.49
N GLU A 128 11.59 -22.56 -7.81
CA GLU A 128 12.62 -23.00 -6.90
C GLU A 128 13.53 -21.85 -6.47
N ASN A 129 14.04 -21.89 -5.25
CA ASN A 129 14.92 -20.88 -4.65
C ASN A 129 14.28 -19.48 -4.50
N LEU A 130 12.93 -19.36 -4.67
CA LEU A 130 12.17 -18.13 -4.47
C LEU A 130 11.13 -18.31 -3.38
N LYS A 131 11.27 -17.61 -2.28
CA LYS A 131 10.30 -17.57 -1.19
C LYS A 131 9.39 -16.35 -1.36
N ILE A 132 8.09 -16.57 -1.26
CA ILE A 132 7.07 -15.53 -1.38
C ILE A 132 6.48 -15.26 0.00
N HIS A 133 6.62 -14.04 0.48
CA HIS A 133 6.02 -13.62 1.74
C HIS A 133 4.61 -13.12 1.50
N ASN A 134 3.65 -13.73 2.20
CA ASN A 134 2.24 -13.32 2.09
C ASN A 134 2.07 -11.87 2.57
N SER A 135 1.16 -11.15 1.92
CA SER A 135 0.86 -9.75 2.20
C SER A 135 -0.64 -9.53 2.32
N SER A 136 -1.04 -8.56 3.10
CA SER A 136 -2.45 -8.14 3.20
C SER A 136 -2.86 -7.14 2.11
N THR A 137 -1.90 -6.62 1.34
CA THR A 137 -2.13 -5.59 0.32
C THR A 137 -2.00 -6.13 -1.11
N ASN A 138 -1.85 -5.24 -2.07
CA ASN A 138 -1.67 -5.53 -3.50
C ASN A 138 -0.21 -5.72 -3.92
N PHE A 139 0.68 -6.09 -3.01
CA PHE A 139 2.07 -6.40 -3.32
C PHE A 139 2.57 -7.60 -2.51
N PHE A 140 3.68 -8.20 -2.95
CA PHE A 140 4.41 -9.24 -2.25
C PHE A 140 5.84 -8.81 -1.98
N LEU A 141 6.41 -9.31 -0.92
CA LEU A 141 7.84 -9.34 -0.72
C LEU A 141 8.34 -10.72 -1.15
N ILE A 142 9.37 -10.74 -1.98
CA ILE A 142 10.05 -11.96 -2.43
C ILE A 142 11.46 -12.00 -1.89
N GLU A 143 11.91 -13.19 -1.55
CA GLU A 143 13.23 -13.49 -1.01
C GLU A 143 13.86 -14.63 -1.80
N SER A 144 15.13 -14.49 -2.16
CA SER A 144 15.91 -15.54 -2.82
C SER A 144 17.08 -15.96 -1.94
N GLU A 145 17.56 -17.18 -2.10
CA GLU A 145 18.79 -17.66 -1.42
C GLU A 145 20.04 -16.91 -1.91
N THR A 146 20.03 -16.45 -3.15
CA THR A 146 21.10 -15.68 -3.78
C THR A 146 20.65 -14.27 -4.13
N SER A 147 21.57 -13.39 -4.55
CA SER A 147 21.24 -12.03 -5.00
C SER A 147 20.22 -12.04 -6.14
N LEU A 148 19.17 -11.21 -6.03
CA LEU A 148 18.17 -10.99 -7.07
C LEU A 148 18.65 -9.98 -8.14
N SER A 149 19.82 -9.35 -7.98
CA SER A 149 20.29 -8.33 -8.92
C SER A 149 20.37 -8.81 -10.37
N PRO A 150 20.85 -10.05 -10.68
CA PRO A 150 20.82 -10.55 -12.05
C PRO A 150 19.41 -10.73 -12.60
N ASN A 151 18.47 -11.22 -11.77
CA ASN A 151 17.06 -11.43 -12.13
C ASN A 151 16.37 -10.08 -12.39
N ILE A 152 16.61 -9.09 -11.53
CA ILE A 152 16.08 -7.73 -11.69
C ILE A 152 16.59 -7.10 -12.99
N LYS A 153 17.89 -7.20 -13.26
CA LYS A 153 18.49 -6.72 -14.51
C LYS A 153 17.89 -7.39 -15.76
N TYR A 154 17.63 -8.68 -15.70
CA TYR A 154 16.92 -9.41 -16.75
C TYR A 154 15.51 -8.86 -16.97
N LEU A 155 14.76 -8.66 -15.89
CA LEU A 155 13.38 -8.14 -15.93
C LEU A 155 13.32 -6.71 -16.44
N GLU A 156 14.26 -5.85 -16.04
CA GLU A 156 14.41 -4.48 -16.57
C GLU A 156 14.55 -4.46 -18.09
N ASN A 157 15.38 -5.35 -18.65
CA ASN A 157 15.54 -5.49 -20.10
C ASN A 157 14.25 -5.96 -20.81
N LYS A 158 13.27 -6.49 -20.05
CA LYS A 158 11.93 -6.84 -20.51
C LYS A 158 10.88 -5.76 -20.21
N GLY A 159 11.30 -4.60 -19.72
CA GLY A 159 10.42 -3.51 -19.32
C GLY A 159 9.64 -3.76 -18.03
N ILE A 160 10.08 -4.72 -17.21
CA ILE A 160 9.46 -5.08 -15.94
C ILE A 160 10.34 -4.55 -14.79
N LEU A 161 9.83 -3.55 -14.06
CA LEU A 161 10.53 -2.96 -12.95
C LEU A 161 10.06 -3.54 -11.63
N LEU A 162 10.97 -4.11 -10.86
CA LEU A 162 10.75 -4.50 -9.47
C LEU A 162 11.27 -3.42 -8.51
N ARG A 163 10.74 -3.40 -7.31
CA ARG A 163 11.28 -2.54 -6.26
C ARG A 163 12.35 -3.32 -5.49
N GLU A 164 13.62 -2.97 -5.69
CA GLU A 164 14.72 -3.45 -4.85
C GLU A 164 14.54 -3.01 -3.40
N CYS A 165 14.91 -3.89 -2.47
CA CYS A 165 14.71 -3.65 -1.04
C CYS A 165 15.98 -3.27 -0.28
N THR A 166 17.11 -3.06 -0.95
CA THR A 166 18.40 -2.70 -0.37
C THR A 166 18.39 -1.41 0.46
N SER A 167 17.45 -0.48 0.16
CA SER A 167 17.27 0.75 0.94
C SER A 167 16.50 0.56 2.25
N PHE A 168 15.95 -0.62 2.51
CA PHE A 168 15.25 -0.93 3.75
C PHE A 168 16.20 -1.58 4.75
N ARG A 169 16.14 -1.13 6.01
CA ARG A 169 16.94 -1.73 7.08
C ARG A 169 16.62 -3.22 7.21
N PHE A 170 17.66 -4.06 7.30
CA PHE A 170 17.61 -5.52 7.39
C PHE A 170 17.18 -6.27 6.11
N LEU A 171 17.01 -5.57 4.99
CA LEU A 171 16.83 -6.20 3.68
C LEU A 171 18.05 -5.90 2.81
N ASP A 172 18.47 -6.88 2.04
CA ASP A 172 19.63 -6.82 1.15
C ASP A 172 19.21 -7.08 -0.31
N GLU A 173 20.18 -7.38 -1.17
CA GLU A 173 19.96 -7.69 -2.59
C GLU A 173 19.21 -9.00 -2.85
N LYS A 174 18.95 -9.79 -1.82
CA LYS A 174 18.13 -11.01 -1.91
C LYS A 174 16.63 -10.73 -1.88
N TRP A 175 16.25 -9.46 -1.66
CA TRP A 175 14.87 -9.07 -1.45
C TRP A 175 14.38 -8.08 -2.50
N ALA A 176 13.19 -8.35 -3.01
CA ALA A 176 12.49 -7.41 -3.88
C ALA A 176 10.99 -7.37 -3.57
N ARG A 177 10.35 -6.25 -3.87
CA ARG A 177 8.90 -6.10 -3.78
C ARG A 177 8.30 -6.09 -5.17
N ILE A 178 7.29 -6.93 -5.39
CA ILE A 178 6.47 -6.96 -6.59
C ILE A 178 5.07 -6.44 -6.27
N SER A 179 4.48 -5.68 -7.19
CA SER A 179 3.11 -5.14 -7.03
C SER A 179 2.19 -5.75 -8.08
N LEU A 180 0.95 -6.04 -7.67
CA LEU A 180 -0.08 -6.48 -8.60
C LEU A 180 -0.42 -5.38 -9.60
N GLN A 181 -0.52 -5.79 -10.85
CA GLN A 181 -0.92 -5.01 -12.01
C GLN A 181 -2.19 -5.60 -12.62
N ASN A 182 -2.60 -5.18 -13.79
CA ASN A 182 -3.67 -5.87 -14.52
C ASN A 182 -3.30 -7.33 -14.81
N ARG A 183 -4.29 -8.16 -15.12
CA ARG A 183 -4.11 -9.62 -15.33
C ARG A 183 -3.06 -9.95 -16.39
N LYS A 184 -3.01 -9.21 -17.50
CA LYS A 184 -2.03 -9.41 -18.56
C LYS A 184 -0.60 -9.19 -18.04
N ASN A 185 -0.37 -8.09 -17.37
CA ASN A 185 0.95 -7.73 -16.82
C ASN A 185 1.35 -8.68 -15.68
N ASN A 186 0.40 -9.13 -14.83
CA ASN A 186 0.67 -10.11 -13.80
C ASN A 186 1.06 -11.47 -14.39
N THR A 187 0.48 -11.86 -15.52
CA THR A 187 0.83 -13.10 -16.23
C THR A 187 2.25 -13.01 -16.77
N LEU A 188 2.55 -11.94 -17.50
CA LEU A 188 3.90 -11.66 -18.02
C LEU A 188 4.95 -11.61 -16.89
N LEU A 189 4.63 -10.93 -15.80
CA LEU A 189 5.51 -10.86 -14.61
C LEU A 189 5.86 -12.26 -14.10
N CYS A 190 4.87 -13.13 -13.89
CA CYS A 190 5.11 -14.48 -13.39
C CYS A 190 5.97 -15.31 -14.36
N GLU A 191 5.70 -15.22 -15.66
CA GLU A 191 6.43 -15.93 -16.71
C GLU A 191 7.89 -15.47 -16.77
N GLU A 192 8.12 -14.15 -16.77
CA GLU A 192 9.47 -13.61 -16.87
C GLU A 192 10.28 -13.77 -15.57
N ILE A 193 9.64 -13.73 -14.38
CA ILE A 193 10.31 -14.11 -13.14
C ILE A 193 10.76 -15.57 -13.24
N GLN A 194 9.87 -16.49 -13.63
CA GLN A 194 10.22 -17.91 -13.77
C GLN A 194 11.37 -18.12 -14.75
N ASN A 195 11.37 -17.41 -15.89
CA ASN A 195 12.44 -17.51 -16.89
C ASN A 195 13.78 -16.97 -16.37
N SER A 196 13.77 -15.98 -15.49
CA SER A 196 14.98 -15.40 -14.89
C SER A 196 15.68 -16.36 -13.94
N PHE A 197 14.98 -17.35 -13.38
CA PHE A 197 15.53 -18.39 -12.48
C PHE A 197 15.96 -19.66 -13.21
N LYS A 198 15.67 -19.81 -14.51
CA LYS A 198 16.08 -20.96 -15.33
C LYS A 198 17.48 -20.79 -15.94
N LYS A 199 18.08 -19.61 -15.79
CA LYS A 199 19.40 -19.27 -16.31
C LYS A 199 20.45 -19.41 -15.23
#